data_9f5d759a5b6ef2f536508d2506147970
#
_entry.id   9f5d759a5b6ef2f536508d2506147970
#
_cell.length_a   1.000
_cell.length_b   1.000
_cell.length_c   1.000
_cell.angle_alpha   90.00
_cell.angle_beta   90.00
_cell.angle_gamma   90.00
#
_symmetry.space_group_name_H-M   'P 1'
#
loop_
_entity.id
_entity.type
_entity.pdbx_description
1 polymer ?
#
loop_
_entity_poly.entity_id
_entity_poly.type
_entity_poly.pdbx_seq_one_letter_code
_entity_poly.pdbx_strand_id
1 'polypeptide(L)'
;MSRLKVTETFVSIQGEADAVGWTKLVIRLTGCPLRCVYCDTQYSFYGGEWRTLDELLVVARESSVRHVCVTGGEPLAQKACLELLTALCDAGYSVSLETSGALDVARVDPRVSRVVDLKTPESGEGKRNMLENLDVLTSHDQLKFVLCSRTDYEWARDLLRERAA
;
A
#
# COMPACT_ATOMS: atom_id res chain seq x y z
N MET A 1 23.69 -2.38 3.46
CA MET A 1 22.50 -1.77 4.07
C MET A 1 21.44 -1.58 2.99
N SER A 2 20.22 -2.09 3.25
CA SER A 2 19.11 -1.94 2.32
C SER A 2 18.67 -0.47 2.27
N ARG A 3 18.32 0.00 1.07
CA ARG A 3 17.91 1.38 0.81
C ARG A 3 16.63 1.39 0.02
N LEU A 4 15.82 2.39 0.26
CA LEU A 4 14.55 2.65 -0.41
C LEU A 4 14.55 4.05 -1.03
N LYS A 5 13.94 4.18 -2.18
CA LYS A 5 13.71 5.47 -2.81
C LYS A 5 12.39 6.04 -2.29
N VAL A 6 12.44 7.15 -1.60
CA VAL A 6 11.32 7.76 -0.87
C VAL A 6 10.97 9.09 -1.52
N THR A 7 9.71 9.27 -1.85
CA THR A 7 9.18 10.53 -2.38
C THR A 7 9.00 11.54 -1.26
N GLU A 8 8.38 11.11 -0.16
CA GLU A 8 8.08 11.99 0.97
C GLU A 8 7.77 11.18 2.25
N THR A 9 7.91 11.83 3.39
CA THR A 9 7.44 11.36 4.68
C THR A 9 6.72 12.50 5.40
N PHE A 10 5.54 12.25 5.95
CA PHE A 10 4.75 13.27 6.65
C PHE A 10 3.74 12.64 7.61
N VAL A 11 3.32 13.41 8.61
CA VAL A 11 2.25 13.01 9.53
C VAL A 11 0.91 13.55 9.01
N SER A 12 -0.12 12.71 9.02
CA SER A 12 -1.46 13.06 8.57
C SER A 12 -2.52 12.22 9.30
N ILE A 13 -3.77 12.40 8.94
CA ILE A 13 -4.88 11.55 9.37
C ILE A 13 -5.17 10.52 8.29
N GLN A 14 -5.36 9.25 8.67
CA GLN A 14 -5.78 8.21 7.73
C GLN A 14 -7.20 8.50 7.24
N GLY A 15 -7.36 8.62 5.93
CA GLY A 15 -8.63 8.96 5.28
C GLY A 15 -9.46 7.76 4.85
N GLU A 16 -8.93 6.55 4.94
CA GLU A 16 -9.55 5.35 4.39
C GLU A 16 -9.15 4.08 5.16
N ALA A 17 -9.80 2.96 4.84
CA ALA A 17 -9.57 1.66 5.48
C ALA A 17 -9.97 1.65 6.97
N ASP A 18 -9.63 0.59 7.70
CA ASP A 18 -10.03 0.39 9.10
C ASP A 18 -9.44 1.43 10.06
N ALA A 19 -8.27 1.97 9.70
CA ALA A 19 -7.58 2.98 10.49
C ALA A 19 -8.08 4.41 10.23
N VAL A 20 -9.22 4.60 9.54
CA VAL A 20 -9.79 5.93 9.25
C VAL A 20 -9.90 6.77 10.53
N GLY A 21 -9.40 8.01 10.47
CA GLY A 21 -9.36 8.93 11.61
C GLY A 21 -8.13 8.80 12.51
N TRP A 22 -7.30 7.78 12.35
CA TRP A 22 -6.06 7.66 13.12
C TRP A 22 -4.98 8.61 12.60
N THR A 23 -4.21 9.17 13.51
CA THR A 23 -2.98 9.89 13.13
C THR A 23 -1.95 8.87 12.66
N LYS A 24 -1.39 9.08 11.48
CA LYS A 24 -0.40 8.19 10.86
C LYS A 24 0.84 8.95 10.39
N LEU A 25 1.99 8.28 10.43
CA LEU A 25 3.13 8.63 9.60
C LEU A 25 2.95 7.98 8.23
N VAL A 26 3.02 8.76 7.18
CA VAL A 26 3.08 8.27 5.80
C VAL A 26 4.53 8.17 5.37
N ILE A 27 4.93 7.00 4.87
CA ILE A 27 6.17 6.80 4.14
C ILE A 27 5.78 6.47 2.71
N ARG A 28 5.94 7.44 1.79
CA ARG A 28 5.60 7.28 0.38
C ARG A 28 6.82 6.92 -0.44
N LEU A 29 6.84 5.70 -0.95
CA LEU A 29 7.92 5.19 -1.79
C LEU A 29 7.76 5.66 -3.24
N THR A 30 8.88 5.81 -3.93
CA THR A 30 8.93 6.25 -5.33
C THR A 30 8.82 5.08 -6.28
N GLY A 31 8.15 5.30 -7.41
CA GLY A 31 8.03 4.34 -8.51
C GLY A 31 6.72 3.56 -8.47
N CYS A 32 6.13 3.38 -9.65
CA CYS A 32 4.94 2.56 -9.85
C CYS A 32 5.01 1.92 -11.25
N PRO A 33 4.73 0.62 -11.39
CA PRO A 33 4.64 -0.03 -12.69
C PRO A 33 3.30 0.21 -13.41
N LEU A 34 2.34 0.85 -12.72
CA LEU A 34 0.99 1.13 -13.24
C LEU A 34 0.85 2.58 -13.70
N ARG A 35 -0.16 2.83 -14.54
CA ARG A 35 -0.54 4.15 -15.06
C ARG A 35 -2.06 4.34 -15.03
N CYS A 36 -2.63 4.18 -13.82
CA CYS A 36 -4.08 4.34 -13.63
C CYS A 36 -4.55 5.72 -14.09
N VAL A 37 -5.68 5.77 -14.79
CA VAL A 37 -6.20 7.02 -15.37
C VAL A 37 -6.57 8.06 -14.31
N TYR A 38 -6.92 7.61 -13.12
CA TYR A 38 -7.33 8.46 -11.98
C TYR A 38 -6.20 8.72 -10.97
N CYS A 39 -4.95 8.36 -11.30
CA CYS A 39 -3.84 8.45 -10.34
C CYS A 39 -3.64 9.90 -9.85
N ASP A 40 -3.79 10.11 -8.55
CA ASP A 40 -3.63 11.40 -7.87
C ASP A 40 -2.21 11.64 -7.35
N THR A 41 -1.35 10.63 -7.44
CA THR A 41 0.02 10.64 -6.94
C THR A 41 1.08 10.43 -8.03
N GLN A 42 0.82 10.91 -9.25
CA GLN A 42 1.72 10.75 -10.40
C GLN A 42 3.13 11.34 -10.13
N TYR A 43 3.22 12.32 -9.25
CA TYR A 43 4.50 12.91 -8.82
C TYR A 43 5.42 11.88 -8.13
N SER A 44 4.88 10.80 -7.60
CA SER A 44 5.65 9.71 -6.98
C SER A 44 6.25 8.72 -7.98
N PHE A 45 5.95 8.83 -9.28
CA PHE A 45 6.50 7.92 -10.29
C PHE A 45 8.00 8.05 -10.45
N TYR A 46 8.53 9.25 -10.25
CA TYR A 46 9.93 9.61 -10.49
C TYR A 46 10.49 10.44 -9.34
N GLY A 47 11.78 10.73 -9.40
CA GLY A 47 12.43 11.53 -8.36
C GLY A 47 12.68 10.75 -7.08
N GLY A 48 12.41 11.36 -5.93
CA GLY A 48 12.64 10.80 -4.60
C GLY A 48 14.11 10.73 -4.19
N GLU A 49 14.34 10.48 -2.92
CA GLU A 49 15.67 10.39 -2.31
C GLU A 49 15.92 8.98 -1.78
N TRP A 50 17.15 8.52 -1.88
CA TRP A 50 17.56 7.25 -1.28
C TRP A 50 17.70 7.40 0.23
N ARG A 51 16.95 6.59 0.97
CA ARG A 51 16.96 6.49 2.44
C ARG A 51 17.31 5.07 2.86
N THR A 52 18.09 4.94 3.91
CA THR A 52 18.33 3.64 4.57
C THR A 52 17.15 3.26 5.45
N LEU A 53 17.04 1.99 5.82
CA LEU A 53 16.03 1.53 6.79
C LEU A 53 16.18 2.25 8.12
N ASP A 54 17.42 2.42 8.60
CA ASP A 54 17.71 3.09 9.88
C ASP A 54 17.23 4.53 9.88
N GLU A 55 17.44 5.28 8.78
CA GLU A 55 16.93 6.64 8.63
C GLU A 55 15.40 6.68 8.69
N LEU A 56 14.71 5.71 8.07
CA LEU A 56 13.24 5.65 8.10
C LEU A 56 12.71 5.27 9.49
N LEU A 57 13.40 4.41 10.23
CA LEU A 57 13.08 4.10 11.63
C LEU A 57 13.30 5.31 12.55
N VAL A 58 14.31 6.14 12.28
CA VAL A 58 14.50 7.42 13.00
C VAL A 58 13.32 8.34 12.73
N VAL A 59 12.92 8.52 11.46
CA VAL A 59 11.73 9.33 11.09
C VAL A 59 10.48 8.82 11.81
N ALA A 60 10.27 7.50 11.85
CA ALA A 60 9.13 6.92 12.55
C ALA A 60 9.15 7.25 14.05
N ARG A 61 10.30 7.17 14.69
CA ARG A 61 10.48 7.48 16.12
C ARG A 61 10.24 8.97 16.41
N GLU A 62 10.78 9.86 15.59
CA GLU A 62 10.64 11.30 15.73
C GLU A 62 9.21 11.80 15.48
N SER A 63 8.45 11.08 14.65
CA SER A 63 7.05 11.41 14.36
C SER A 63 6.14 11.34 15.60
N SER A 64 6.52 10.58 16.63
CA SER A 64 5.73 10.32 17.85
C SER A 64 4.36 9.68 17.59
N VAL A 65 4.15 9.11 16.38
CA VAL A 65 2.90 8.47 15.96
C VAL A 65 3.07 6.95 16.03
N ARG A 66 2.03 6.24 16.43
CA ARG A 66 2.08 4.77 16.56
C ARG A 66 1.73 4.02 15.28
N HIS A 67 0.98 4.64 14.38
CA HIS A 67 0.58 4.03 13.12
C HIS A 67 1.46 4.54 11.98
N VAL A 68 2.09 3.62 11.25
CA VAL A 68 2.89 3.90 10.06
C VAL A 68 2.21 3.30 8.84
N CYS A 69 1.90 4.14 7.86
CA CYS A 69 1.37 3.73 6.57
C CYS A 69 2.48 3.78 5.53
N VAL A 70 2.89 2.62 5.03
CA VAL A 70 3.80 2.52 3.89
C VAL A 70 2.96 2.48 2.62
N THR A 71 3.16 3.45 1.75
CA THR A 71 2.42 3.62 0.50
C THR A 71 3.38 4.10 -0.59
N GLY A 72 2.88 4.58 -1.71
CA GLY A 72 3.76 5.16 -2.71
C GLY A 72 3.08 5.33 -4.04
N GLY A 73 3.88 5.10 -5.09
CA GLY A 73 3.39 4.55 -6.31
C GLY A 73 2.99 3.08 -6.07
N GLU A 74 3.96 2.15 -6.15
CA GLU A 74 3.75 0.76 -5.71
C GLU A 74 4.91 0.35 -4.79
N PRO A 75 4.67 0.26 -3.47
CA PRO A 75 5.74 0.00 -2.50
C PRO A 75 6.47 -1.32 -2.74
N LEU A 76 5.74 -2.38 -3.12
CA LEU A 76 6.31 -3.71 -3.33
C LEU A 76 7.19 -3.82 -4.59
N ALA A 77 7.19 -2.79 -5.46
CA ALA A 77 8.15 -2.70 -6.56
C ALA A 77 9.60 -2.53 -6.06
N GLN A 78 9.79 -2.07 -4.83
CA GLN A 78 11.08 -1.99 -4.17
C GLN A 78 11.25 -3.15 -3.19
N LYS A 79 12.12 -4.12 -3.51
CA LYS A 79 12.31 -5.34 -2.70
C LYS A 79 12.61 -5.08 -1.21
N ALA A 80 13.34 -4.00 -0.91
CA ALA A 80 13.63 -3.60 0.46
C ALA A 80 12.40 -3.12 1.26
N CYS A 81 11.24 -2.93 0.60
CA CYS A 81 9.99 -2.59 1.28
C CYS A 81 9.59 -3.68 2.29
N LEU A 82 9.77 -4.96 1.96
CA LEU A 82 9.47 -6.05 2.87
C LEU A 82 10.30 -5.96 4.17
N GLU A 83 11.60 -5.62 4.04
CA GLU A 83 12.47 -5.43 5.20
C GLU A 83 12.03 -4.23 6.05
N LEU A 84 11.62 -3.12 5.42
CA LEU A 84 11.09 -1.95 6.12
C LEU A 84 9.83 -2.29 6.92
N LEU A 85 8.88 -2.98 6.31
CA LEU A 85 7.63 -3.38 6.95
C LEU A 85 7.89 -4.23 8.20
N THR A 86 8.76 -5.23 8.08
CA THR A 86 9.16 -6.09 9.23
C THR A 86 9.86 -5.27 10.30
N ALA A 87 10.81 -4.41 9.94
CA ALA A 87 11.55 -3.59 10.90
C ALA A 87 10.64 -2.61 11.68
N LEU A 88 9.63 -2.04 11.01
CA LEU A 88 8.63 -1.19 11.67
C LEU A 88 7.77 -1.99 12.67
N CYS A 89 7.35 -3.20 12.29
CA CYS A 89 6.62 -4.10 13.20
C CYS A 89 7.48 -4.50 14.40
N ASP A 90 8.76 -4.82 14.19
CA ASP A 90 9.72 -5.17 15.26
C ASP A 90 9.98 -4.00 16.20
N ALA A 91 9.91 -2.77 15.69
CA ALA A 91 10.00 -1.55 16.50
C ALA A 91 8.69 -1.21 17.27
N GLY A 92 7.64 -2.03 17.12
CA GLY A 92 6.38 -1.91 17.87
C GLY A 92 5.35 -0.96 17.25
N TYR A 93 5.50 -0.59 15.98
CA TYR A 93 4.50 0.21 15.28
C TYR A 93 3.32 -0.65 14.80
N SER A 94 2.13 -0.06 14.74
CA SER A 94 1.02 -0.55 13.96
C SER A 94 1.27 -0.18 12.50
N VAL A 95 1.40 -1.16 11.61
CA VAL A 95 1.85 -0.92 10.24
C VAL A 95 0.75 -1.31 9.25
N SER A 96 0.46 -0.40 8.31
CA SER A 96 -0.35 -0.70 7.14
C SER A 96 0.46 -0.54 5.85
N LEU A 97 0.15 -1.37 4.88
CA LEU A 97 0.69 -1.30 3.52
C LEU A 97 -0.46 -1.01 2.54
N GLU A 98 -0.39 0.10 1.84
CA GLU A 98 -1.27 0.38 0.71
C GLU A 98 -0.57 -0.06 -0.59
N THR A 99 -1.11 -1.06 -1.27
CA THR A 99 -0.55 -1.65 -2.50
C THR A 99 -1.61 -1.79 -3.58
N SER A 100 -1.19 -1.72 -4.83
CA SER A 100 -2.08 -1.82 -6.00
C SER A 100 -2.61 -3.23 -6.27
N GLY A 101 -2.13 -4.25 -5.56
CA GLY A 101 -2.48 -5.65 -5.84
C GLY A 101 -1.88 -6.24 -7.12
N ALA A 102 -1.03 -5.49 -7.82
CA ALA A 102 -0.36 -5.96 -9.05
C ALA A 102 0.90 -6.79 -8.79
N LEU A 103 1.36 -6.86 -7.55
CA LEU A 103 2.53 -7.62 -7.11
C LEU A 103 2.16 -8.57 -5.98
N ASP A 104 2.95 -9.62 -5.80
CA ASP A 104 2.74 -10.64 -4.77
C ASP A 104 2.82 -10.04 -3.35
N VAL A 105 1.75 -10.23 -2.56
CA VAL A 105 1.66 -9.79 -1.17
C VAL A 105 1.90 -10.93 -0.16
N ALA A 106 2.09 -12.16 -0.60
CA ALA A 106 2.25 -13.31 0.28
C ALA A 106 3.48 -13.23 1.20
N ARG A 107 4.50 -12.48 0.78
CA ARG A 107 5.75 -12.30 1.51
C ARG A 107 5.73 -11.14 2.51
N VAL A 108 4.65 -10.37 2.56
CA VAL A 108 4.49 -9.29 3.53
C VAL A 108 4.36 -9.86 4.93
N ASP A 109 5.04 -9.25 5.91
CA ASP A 109 4.97 -9.67 7.30
C ASP A 109 3.50 -9.74 7.77
N PRO A 110 3.04 -10.85 8.37
CA PRO A 110 1.63 -11.04 8.72
C PRO A 110 1.09 -10.07 9.78
N ARG A 111 1.97 -9.32 10.45
CA ARG A 111 1.58 -8.26 11.38
C ARG A 111 1.15 -6.97 10.68
N VAL A 112 1.47 -6.83 9.38
CA VAL A 112 1.10 -5.67 8.57
C VAL A 112 -0.33 -5.83 8.07
N SER A 113 -1.17 -4.82 8.25
CA SER A 113 -2.49 -4.75 7.60
C SER A 113 -2.29 -4.36 6.13
N ARG A 114 -2.55 -5.30 5.22
CA ARG A 114 -2.46 -5.08 3.78
C ARG A 114 -3.76 -4.49 3.27
N VAL A 115 -3.71 -3.27 2.75
CA VAL A 115 -4.82 -2.64 2.02
C VAL A 115 -4.54 -2.82 0.53
N VAL A 116 -5.21 -3.79 -0.07
CA VAL A 116 -5.00 -4.17 -1.47
C VAL A 116 -6.02 -3.47 -2.35
N ASP A 117 -5.58 -2.48 -3.11
CA ASP A 117 -6.37 -1.68 -4.04
C ASP A 117 -6.43 -2.39 -5.41
N LEU A 118 -7.43 -3.26 -5.58
CA LEU A 118 -7.65 -3.94 -6.85
C LEU A 118 -8.14 -2.96 -7.92
N LYS A 119 -7.44 -2.95 -9.04
CA LYS A 119 -7.71 -2.03 -10.14
C LYS A 119 -8.91 -2.49 -10.94
N THR A 120 -9.92 -1.62 -10.99
CA THR A 120 -11.16 -1.83 -11.72
C THR A 120 -10.93 -1.70 -13.24
N PRO A 121 -11.85 -2.18 -14.10
CA PRO A 121 -11.68 -2.12 -15.55
C PRO A 121 -11.36 -0.72 -16.07
N GLU A 122 -12.07 0.32 -15.60
CA GLU A 122 -11.90 1.69 -16.08
C GLU A 122 -10.68 2.42 -15.50
N SER A 123 -9.96 1.79 -14.57
CA SER A 123 -8.64 2.28 -14.15
C SER A 123 -7.60 2.28 -15.28
N GLY A 124 -7.84 1.49 -16.33
CA GLY A 124 -6.87 1.19 -17.39
C GLY A 124 -5.86 0.10 -17.04
N GLU A 125 -5.82 -0.34 -15.77
CA GLU A 125 -4.81 -1.27 -15.24
C GLU A 125 -5.41 -2.57 -14.65
N GLY A 126 -6.71 -2.81 -14.82
CA GLY A 126 -7.41 -3.99 -14.28
C GLY A 126 -6.78 -5.34 -14.65
N LYS A 127 -6.13 -5.44 -15.82
CA LYS A 127 -5.40 -6.66 -16.25
C LYS A 127 -4.10 -6.92 -15.47
N ARG A 128 -3.67 -5.98 -14.65
CA ARG A 128 -2.45 -6.09 -13.86
C ARG A 128 -2.71 -6.66 -12.46
N ASN A 129 -3.96 -6.84 -12.07
CA ASN A 129 -4.30 -7.46 -10.79
C ASN A 129 -3.75 -8.88 -10.73
N MET A 130 -3.03 -9.19 -9.65
CA MET A 130 -2.65 -10.55 -9.26
C MET A 130 -3.74 -11.09 -8.34
N LEU A 131 -4.77 -11.76 -8.92
CA LEU A 131 -5.94 -12.21 -8.17
C LEU A 131 -5.61 -13.31 -7.14
N GLU A 132 -4.49 -13.98 -7.30
CA GLU A 132 -3.93 -14.94 -6.34
C GLU A 132 -3.66 -14.29 -4.98
N ASN A 133 -3.44 -12.99 -4.94
CA ASN A 133 -3.31 -12.24 -3.68
C ASN A 133 -4.53 -12.41 -2.77
N LEU A 134 -5.72 -12.60 -3.34
CA LEU A 134 -6.96 -12.79 -2.57
C LEU A 134 -6.92 -14.06 -1.72
N ASP A 135 -6.19 -15.09 -2.16
CA ASP A 135 -6.11 -16.39 -1.50
C ASP A 135 -5.24 -16.36 -0.22
N VAL A 136 -4.42 -15.31 -0.07
CA VAL A 136 -3.50 -15.15 1.08
C VAL A 136 -3.91 -14.02 2.03
N LEU A 137 -5.02 -13.33 1.74
CA LEU A 137 -5.56 -12.31 2.64
C LEU A 137 -6.26 -12.94 3.84
N THR A 138 -6.22 -12.24 4.95
CA THR A 138 -6.83 -12.64 6.22
C THR A 138 -7.84 -11.58 6.68
N SER A 139 -8.53 -11.80 7.79
CA SER A 139 -9.41 -10.80 8.40
C SER A 139 -8.68 -9.54 8.89
N HIS A 140 -7.35 -9.54 8.90
CA HIS A 140 -6.53 -8.39 9.24
C HIS A 140 -6.26 -7.49 8.03
N ASP A 141 -6.59 -7.96 6.83
CA ASP A 141 -6.33 -7.29 5.56
C ASP A 141 -7.63 -6.70 4.99
N GLN A 142 -7.50 -5.83 4.00
CA GLN A 142 -8.61 -5.12 3.43
C GLN A 142 -8.50 -5.06 1.91
N LEU A 143 -9.66 -5.14 1.25
CA LEU A 143 -9.78 -4.88 -0.18
C LEU A 143 -10.33 -3.48 -0.41
N LYS A 144 -9.71 -2.78 -1.34
CA LYS A 144 -10.12 -1.46 -1.78
C LYS A 144 -10.40 -1.48 -3.28
N PHE A 145 -11.40 -0.72 -3.69
CA PHE A 145 -11.74 -0.48 -5.10
C PHE A 145 -11.98 1.01 -5.32
N VAL A 146 -11.32 1.60 -6.29
CA VAL A 146 -11.63 2.94 -6.78
C VAL A 146 -12.60 2.79 -7.96
N LEU A 147 -13.83 3.27 -7.78
CA LEU A 147 -14.91 3.11 -8.74
C LEU A 147 -15.06 4.37 -9.59
N CYS A 148 -14.83 4.26 -10.89
CA CYS A 148 -15.03 5.37 -11.84
C CYS A 148 -16.46 5.35 -12.41
N SER A 149 -17.12 4.18 -12.42
CA SER A 149 -18.42 4.01 -13.05
C SER A 149 -19.26 2.92 -12.42
N ARG A 150 -20.49 2.76 -12.94
CA ARG A 150 -21.38 1.64 -12.62
C ARG A 150 -20.77 0.29 -13.02
N THR A 151 -20.06 0.23 -14.14
CA THR A 151 -19.38 -0.97 -14.62
C THR A 151 -18.31 -1.44 -13.64
N ASP A 152 -17.52 -0.53 -13.09
CA ASP A 152 -16.51 -0.84 -12.08
C ASP A 152 -17.14 -1.40 -10.80
N TYR A 153 -18.26 -0.80 -10.37
CA TYR A 153 -19.01 -1.30 -9.22
C TYR A 153 -19.52 -2.73 -9.44
N GLU A 154 -20.13 -2.97 -10.59
CA GLU A 154 -20.68 -4.29 -10.92
C GLU A 154 -19.57 -5.35 -11.01
N TRP A 155 -18.45 -5.01 -11.61
CA TRP A 155 -17.27 -5.87 -11.66
C TRP A 155 -16.75 -6.20 -10.25
N ALA A 156 -16.56 -5.20 -9.39
CA ALA A 156 -16.06 -5.39 -8.03
C ALA A 156 -17.04 -6.25 -7.20
N ARG A 157 -18.34 -5.98 -7.29
CA ARG A 157 -19.39 -6.76 -6.63
C ARG A 157 -19.37 -8.22 -7.07
N ASP A 158 -19.25 -8.48 -8.36
CA ASP A 158 -19.31 -9.84 -8.90
C ASP A 158 -18.05 -10.62 -8.55
N LEU A 159 -16.88 -9.99 -8.60
CA LEU A 159 -15.61 -10.56 -8.10
C LEU A 159 -15.74 -10.98 -6.62
N LEU A 160 -16.28 -10.12 -5.76
CA LEU A 160 -16.45 -10.43 -4.35
C LEU A 160 -17.44 -11.60 -4.12
N ARG A 161 -18.50 -11.68 -4.91
CA ARG A 161 -19.47 -12.79 -4.83
C ARG A 161 -18.86 -14.12 -5.25
N GLU A 162 -18.09 -14.14 -6.32
CA GLU A 162 -17.39 -15.34 -6.80
C GLU A 162 -16.37 -15.86 -5.78
N ARG A 163 -15.72 -14.97 -5.03
CA ARG A 163 -14.73 -15.34 -4.01
C ARG A 163 -15.32 -15.66 -2.64
N ALA A 164 -16.58 -15.27 -2.37
CA ALA A 164 -17.28 -15.58 -1.13
C ALA A 164 -18.06 -16.92 -1.20
N ALA A 165 -18.20 -17.51 -2.40
CA ALA A 165 -18.86 -18.79 -2.63
C ALA A 165 -17.90 -19.96 -2.46
#